data_eeca401f19062f901a10b9196930acb9
#
_entry.id   eeca401f19062f901a10b9196930acb9
#
_cell.length_a   1.000
_cell.length_b   1.000
_cell.length_c   1.000
_cell.angle_alpha   90.00
_cell.angle_beta   90.00
_cell.angle_gamma   90.00
#
_symmetry.space_group_name_H-M   'P 1'
#
loop_
_entity.id
_entity.type
_entity.pdbx_description
1 polymer ?
#
loop_
_entity_poly.entity_id
_entity_poly.type
_entity_poly.pdbx_seq_one_letter_code
_entity_poly.pdbx_strand_id
1 'polypeptide(L)'
;MTPRTCLASALVAYSSLAAAGTGVPVVTAVDLGPGPARAIVKFRVAATAQVVDVAPADVTQLAGRTGVGLRQARRITPRLSVVELGVVAAPGSVSAAIARLREDPDVLYADLDRHRRPHLAPDDPGYPAGSSNGQWYLRFDPATPSATDAVSAWDVTTGGSGVIIAVLDTGVRYDHPDLGLAGDGGRLLPGYDFVGDSRISNDGDGWDLDPTDPGDWVTSSEVAKLPFSDCSAADSSWHGTRVSGIIGARTNNAIGVAGLNWTGWILPVRVLGKCGGYDSDIAAAMLWAGGIDVDGAPSNPYPARVINLSLGGGDT
;
A
#
# COMPACT_ATOMS: atom_id res chain seq x y z
N MET A 1 -2.19 -22.65 -64.83
CA MET A 1 -1.35 -23.01 -63.67
C MET A 1 -1.44 -21.87 -62.69
N THR A 2 -2.34 -21.96 -61.72
CA THR A 2 -2.57 -20.97 -60.65
C THR A 2 -2.27 -21.66 -59.32
N PRO A 3 -1.43 -21.09 -58.43
CA PRO A 3 -1.25 -21.66 -57.11
C PRO A 3 -2.36 -21.18 -56.16
N ARG A 4 -2.94 -22.15 -55.48
CA ARG A 4 -3.92 -21.97 -54.41
C ARG A 4 -3.21 -21.47 -53.13
N THR A 5 -3.62 -20.32 -52.60
CA THR A 5 -3.27 -19.83 -51.30
C THR A 5 -4.18 -20.47 -50.24
N CYS A 6 -3.60 -21.22 -49.31
CA CYS A 6 -4.28 -21.67 -48.09
C CYS A 6 -4.40 -20.52 -47.08
N LEU A 7 -5.64 -20.12 -46.77
CA LEU A 7 -5.92 -19.34 -45.58
C LEU A 7 -6.01 -20.27 -44.37
N ALA A 8 -5.11 -20.13 -43.43
CA ALA A 8 -5.23 -20.74 -42.12
C ALA A 8 -6.07 -19.84 -41.20
N SER A 9 -7.28 -20.29 -40.88
CA SER A 9 -8.15 -19.63 -39.89
C SER A 9 -7.64 -19.96 -38.50
N ALA A 10 -7.13 -18.98 -37.80
CA ALA A 10 -6.82 -19.11 -36.38
C ALA A 10 -8.12 -18.93 -35.56
N LEU A 11 -8.64 -20.02 -35.00
CA LEU A 11 -9.67 -19.98 -33.98
C LEU A 11 -9.05 -19.45 -32.67
N VAL A 12 -9.43 -18.26 -32.26
CA VAL A 12 -9.17 -17.76 -30.89
C VAL A 12 -10.28 -18.29 -29.99
N ALA A 13 -9.95 -19.27 -29.18
CA ALA A 13 -10.84 -19.77 -28.13
C ALA A 13 -10.84 -18.79 -26.97
N TYR A 14 -11.95 -18.08 -26.78
CA TYR A 14 -12.22 -17.34 -25.54
C TYR A 14 -12.60 -18.34 -24.46
N SER A 15 -11.67 -18.64 -23.56
CA SER A 15 -12.01 -19.31 -22.30
C SER A 15 -12.61 -18.28 -21.34
N SER A 16 -13.89 -18.44 -21.03
CA SER A 16 -14.58 -17.72 -19.96
C SER A 16 -13.89 -18.00 -18.62
N LEU A 17 -13.13 -17.03 -18.08
CA LEU A 17 -12.73 -17.06 -16.68
C LEU A 17 -13.98 -16.80 -15.82
N ALA A 18 -14.40 -17.86 -15.11
CA ALA A 18 -15.38 -17.74 -14.03
C ALA A 18 -14.85 -16.74 -12.97
N ALA A 19 -15.72 -15.81 -12.53
CA ALA A 19 -15.45 -14.88 -11.46
C ALA A 19 -15.08 -15.64 -10.18
N ALA A 20 -13.81 -15.65 -9.85
CA ALA A 20 -13.33 -16.08 -8.52
C ALA A 20 -13.64 -14.98 -7.53
N GLY A 21 -14.28 -15.36 -6.43
CA GLY A 21 -14.79 -14.47 -5.39
C GLY A 21 -13.72 -13.52 -4.84
N THR A 22 -14.17 -12.34 -4.49
CA THR A 22 -13.41 -11.26 -3.83
C THR A 22 -13.05 -11.63 -2.39
N GLY A 23 -12.13 -12.55 -2.24
CA GLY A 23 -11.39 -12.74 -0.99
C GLY A 23 -10.22 -11.78 -1.00
N VAL A 24 -10.23 -10.80 -0.09
CA VAL A 24 -9.02 -10.04 0.25
C VAL A 24 -7.92 -11.07 0.51
N PRO A 25 -6.75 -10.99 -0.15
CA PRO A 25 -5.68 -11.95 0.12
C PRO A 25 -5.27 -11.77 1.58
N VAL A 26 -5.66 -12.73 2.41
CA VAL A 26 -5.13 -12.84 3.77
C VAL A 26 -3.63 -13.04 3.60
N VAL A 27 -2.84 -12.10 4.10
CA VAL A 27 -1.37 -12.20 4.13
C VAL A 27 -1.02 -13.39 5.00
N THR A 28 -0.90 -14.57 4.39
CA THR A 28 -0.61 -15.85 5.07
C THR A 28 0.83 -16.30 4.88
N ALA A 29 1.68 -15.53 4.23
CA ALA A 29 3.08 -15.86 4.11
C ALA A 29 3.83 -15.45 5.40
N VAL A 30 3.88 -16.36 6.36
CA VAL A 30 4.81 -16.22 7.48
C VAL A 30 6.21 -16.50 6.94
N ASP A 31 7.12 -15.52 7.02
CA ASP A 31 8.53 -15.73 6.64
C ASP A 31 9.17 -16.70 7.64
N LEU A 32 9.27 -17.94 7.21
CA LEU A 32 9.91 -19.02 7.98
C LEU A 32 11.44 -19.00 7.82
N GLY A 33 11.98 -18.17 6.95
CA GLY A 33 13.39 -18.18 6.59
C GLY A 33 13.80 -19.44 5.80
N PRO A 34 15.08 -19.55 5.48
CA PRO A 34 15.61 -20.76 4.83
C PRO A 34 15.72 -21.92 5.83
N GLY A 35 15.11 -23.04 5.52
CA GLY A 35 15.20 -24.26 6.33
C GLY A 35 13.87 -24.74 6.91
N PRO A 36 13.90 -25.72 7.82
CA PRO A 36 12.69 -26.24 8.46
C PRO A 36 12.02 -25.18 9.33
N ALA A 37 10.70 -25.27 9.44
CA ALA A 37 9.94 -24.42 10.37
C ALA A 37 10.42 -24.67 11.81
N ARG A 38 10.53 -23.60 12.59
CA ARG A 38 11.02 -23.67 13.97
C ARG A 38 10.05 -23.02 14.93
N ALA A 39 10.07 -23.49 16.18
CA ALA A 39 9.33 -22.90 17.28
C ALA A 39 10.26 -22.57 18.45
N ILE A 40 9.92 -21.48 19.14
CA ILE A 40 10.49 -21.16 20.45
C ILE A 40 9.53 -21.71 21.49
N VAL A 41 10.02 -22.64 22.33
CA VAL A 41 9.23 -23.27 23.37
C VAL A 41 9.82 -22.93 24.73
N LYS A 42 9.00 -22.40 25.63
CA LYS A 42 9.34 -22.18 27.02
C LYS A 42 8.58 -23.15 27.92
N PHE A 43 9.32 -23.83 28.74
CA PHE A 43 8.79 -24.82 29.69
C PHE A 43 8.46 -24.17 31.02
N ARG A 44 7.41 -24.69 31.68
CA ARG A 44 7.04 -24.29 33.05
C ARG A 44 8.04 -24.77 34.08
N VAL A 45 8.03 -24.13 35.23
CA VAL A 45 8.76 -24.61 36.43
C VAL A 45 7.82 -25.54 37.16
N ALA A 46 8.23 -26.77 37.45
CA ALA A 46 7.53 -27.55 38.47
C ALA A 46 7.66 -26.79 39.81
N ALA A 47 6.55 -26.67 40.54
CA ALA A 47 6.48 -25.90 41.79
C ALA A 47 7.47 -26.33 42.87
N THR A 48 8.09 -27.50 42.71
CA THR A 48 9.05 -28.14 43.67
C THR A 48 10.49 -28.25 43.17
N ALA A 49 10.79 -27.77 41.97
CA ALA A 49 12.08 -27.96 41.36
C ALA A 49 13.02 -26.74 41.53
N GLN A 50 14.18 -26.95 42.09
CA GLN A 50 15.33 -26.08 41.81
C GLN A 50 15.54 -25.98 40.31
N VAL A 51 16.17 -24.89 39.84
CA VAL A 51 16.41 -24.63 38.42
C VAL A 51 17.01 -25.86 37.74
N VAL A 52 16.19 -26.70 37.16
CA VAL A 52 16.60 -27.90 36.45
C VAL A 52 16.86 -27.55 35.01
N ASP A 53 17.99 -28.01 34.53
CA ASP A 53 18.37 -27.90 33.13
C ASP A 53 17.36 -28.66 32.26
N VAL A 54 16.74 -28.00 31.27
CA VAL A 54 15.83 -28.67 30.32
C VAL A 54 16.68 -29.60 29.46
N ALA A 55 16.62 -30.89 29.75
CA ALA A 55 17.38 -31.90 29.04
C ALA A 55 16.81 -32.17 27.65
N PRO A 56 17.59 -32.65 26.65
CA PRO A 56 17.08 -33.08 25.35
C PRO A 56 15.92 -34.08 25.45
N ALA A 57 15.85 -34.84 26.55
CA ALA A 57 14.74 -35.76 26.85
C ALA A 57 13.35 -35.06 26.91
N ASP A 58 13.31 -33.80 27.37
CA ASP A 58 12.05 -33.06 27.51
C ASP A 58 11.43 -32.73 26.15
N VAL A 59 12.23 -32.41 25.15
CA VAL A 59 11.77 -32.19 23.77
C VAL A 59 11.24 -33.49 23.16
N THR A 60 11.87 -34.61 23.44
CA THR A 60 11.42 -35.94 22.99
C THR A 60 10.09 -36.32 23.65
N GLN A 61 9.99 -36.09 24.96
CA GLN A 61 8.74 -36.31 25.70
C GLN A 61 7.59 -35.39 25.19
N LEU A 62 7.90 -34.12 24.97
CA LEU A 62 6.95 -33.16 24.39
C LEU A 62 6.47 -33.64 23.02
N ALA A 63 7.38 -34.10 22.15
CA ALA A 63 7.01 -34.66 20.86
C ALA A 63 6.04 -35.84 20.97
N GLY A 64 6.31 -36.75 21.92
CA GLY A 64 5.46 -37.91 22.17
C GLY A 64 4.05 -37.53 22.68
N ARG A 65 3.96 -36.55 23.57
CA ARG A 65 2.67 -36.11 24.14
C ARG A 65 1.82 -35.31 23.16
N THR A 66 2.47 -34.43 22.37
CA THR A 66 1.74 -33.55 21.45
C THR A 66 1.51 -34.15 20.08
N GLY A 67 2.18 -35.27 19.75
CA GLY A 67 2.15 -35.84 18.42
C GLY A 67 2.78 -34.96 17.34
N VAL A 68 3.55 -33.93 17.74
CA VAL A 68 4.31 -33.07 16.83
C VAL A 68 5.72 -33.62 16.71
N GLY A 69 6.17 -33.89 15.48
CA GLY A 69 7.57 -34.22 15.23
C GLY A 69 8.45 -33.06 15.63
N LEU A 70 9.35 -33.27 16.63
CA LEU A 70 10.22 -32.23 17.14
C LEU A 70 11.65 -32.69 17.11
N ARG A 71 12.55 -31.77 16.74
CA ARG A 71 14.01 -31.94 16.92
C ARG A 71 14.56 -30.69 17.62
N GLN A 72 15.32 -30.87 18.67
CA GLN A 72 15.96 -29.74 19.35
C GLN A 72 17.03 -29.15 18.43
N ALA A 73 16.86 -27.88 18.05
CA ALA A 73 17.82 -27.15 17.25
C ALA A 73 18.83 -26.41 18.13
N ARG A 74 18.36 -25.71 19.17
CA ARG A 74 19.22 -24.94 20.08
C ARG A 74 18.54 -24.71 21.43
N ARG A 75 19.29 -24.74 22.48
CA ARG A 75 18.89 -24.24 23.79
C ARG A 75 19.31 -22.78 23.96
N ILE A 76 18.38 -21.94 24.37
CA ILE A 76 18.62 -20.52 24.66
C ILE A 76 18.89 -20.35 26.17
N THR A 77 18.04 -20.97 27.01
CA THR A 77 18.18 -21.03 28.45
C THR A 77 17.78 -22.45 28.93
N PRO A 78 17.97 -22.81 30.21
CA PRO A 78 17.52 -24.11 30.74
C PRO A 78 16.05 -24.43 30.45
N ARG A 79 15.21 -23.41 30.18
CA ARG A 79 13.77 -23.59 29.96
C ARG A 79 13.26 -23.01 28.65
N LEU A 80 14.15 -22.48 27.84
CA LEU A 80 13.79 -21.87 26.56
C LEU A 80 14.59 -22.55 25.46
N SER A 81 13.90 -23.26 24.59
CA SER A 81 14.53 -24.00 23.50
C SER A 81 13.96 -23.60 22.16
N VAL A 82 14.78 -23.61 21.13
CA VAL A 82 14.37 -23.62 19.75
C VAL A 82 14.25 -25.06 19.30
N VAL A 83 13.10 -25.42 18.75
CA VAL A 83 12.82 -26.74 18.19
C VAL A 83 12.48 -26.65 16.72
N GLU A 84 12.96 -27.56 15.91
CA GLU A 84 12.53 -27.74 14.54
C GLU A 84 11.24 -28.55 14.52
N LEU A 85 10.30 -28.10 13.70
CA LEU A 85 9.02 -28.77 13.51
C LEU A 85 9.13 -29.74 12.33
N GLY A 86 8.89 -31.00 12.57
CA GLY A 86 8.83 -32.04 11.54
C GLY A 86 7.54 -32.04 10.73
N VAL A 87 7.07 -30.84 10.34
CA VAL A 87 5.86 -30.63 9.56
C VAL A 87 6.23 -30.13 8.17
N VAL A 88 5.44 -30.53 7.17
CA VAL A 88 5.54 -29.91 5.86
C VAL A 88 5.13 -28.45 5.99
N ALA A 89 5.90 -27.53 5.40
CA ALA A 89 5.66 -26.09 5.46
C ALA A 89 4.42 -25.68 4.63
N ALA A 90 3.28 -26.34 4.85
CA ALA A 90 2.00 -25.95 4.30
C ALA A 90 1.33 -24.92 5.21
N PRO A 91 0.68 -23.89 4.66
CA PRO A 91 -0.12 -22.96 5.45
C PRO A 91 -1.11 -23.73 6.35
N GLY A 92 -1.10 -23.43 7.64
CA GLY A 92 -1.95 -24.11 8.63
C GLY A 92 -1.29 -25.29 9.36
N SER A 93 -0.40 -26.06 8.75
CA SER A 93 0.26 -27.19 9.45
C SER A 93 1.19 -26.72 10.57
N VAL A 94 1.92 -25.63 10.34
CA VAL A 94 2.80 -24.98 11.32
C VAL A 94 2.00 -24.37 12.46
N SER A 95 0.91 -23.66 12.15
CA SER A 95 0.01 -23.07 13.15
C SER A 95 -0.65 -24.15 14.01
N ALA A 96 -1.08 -25.25 13.40
CA ALA A 96 -1.65 -26.39 14.15
C ALA A 96 -0.62 -27.06 15.05
N ALA A 97 0.64 -27.20 14.61
CA ALA A 97 1.73 -27.71 15.44
C ALA A 97 1.98 -26.80 16.65
N ILE A 98 2.07 -25.48 16.44
CA ILE A 98 2.23 -24.51 17.53
C ILE A 98 1.05 -24.57 18.51
N ALA A 99 -0.17 -24.68 18.03
CA ALA A 99 -1.36 -24.82 18.88
C ALA A 99 -1.24 -26.06 19.79
N ARG A 100 -0.91 -27.23 19.24
CA ARG A 100 -0.70 -28.45 20.02
C ARG A 100 0.42 -28.32 21.07
N LEU A 101 1.50 -27.64 20.75
CA LEU A 101 2.56 -27.38 21.72
C LEU A 101 2.08 -26.50 22.88
N ARG A 102 1.20 -25.55 22.63
CA ARG A 102 0.61 -24.67 23.66
C ARG A 102 -0.35 -25.41 24.61
N GLU A 103 -0.96 -26.48 24.14
CA GLU A 103 -1.90 -27.30 24.93
C GLU A 103 -1.17 -28.22 25.94
N ASP A 104 0.12 -28.46 25.77
CA ASP A 104 0.91 -29.32 26.69
C ASP A 104 1.08 -28.63 28.06
N PRO A 105 0.76 -29.34 29.19
CA PRO A 105 0.80 -28.75 30.51
C PRO A 105 2.20 -28.29 30.96
N ASP A 106 3.26 -28.86 30.42
CA ASP A 106 4.63 -28.49 30.76
C ASP A 106 5.10 -27.28 29.94
N VAL A 107 4.35 -26.84 28.96
CA VAL A 107 4.68 -25.67 28.11
C VAL A 107 4.07 -24.41 28.70
N LEU A 108 4.89 -23.42 28.99
CA LEU A 108 4.46 -22.10 29.42
C LEU A 108 3.95 -21.29 28.23
N TYR A 109 4.74 -21.30 27.13
CA TYR A 109 4.33 -20.80 25.83
C TYR A 109 5.13 -21.49 24.71
N ALA A 110 4.53 -21.54 23.53
CA ALA A 110 5.19 -21.89 22.28
C ALA A 110 4.84 -20.85 21.22
N ASP A 111 5.85 -20.39 20.50
CA ASP A 111 5.66 -19.42 19.41
C ASP A 111 6.53 -19.77 18.21
N LEU A 112 6.16 -19.26 17.05
CA LEU A 112 6.94 -19.45 15.84
C LEU A 112 8.27 -18.68 15.93
N ASP A 113 9.37 -19.37 15.68
CA ASP A 113 10.69 -18.74 15.53
C ASP A 113 10.77 -18.14 14.11
N ARG A 114 10.37 -16.88 14.01
CA ARG A 114 10.28 -16.16 12.73
C ARG A 114 11.64 -15.65 12.31
N HIS A 115 11.95 -15.78 11.05
CA HIS A 115 13.07 -15.08 10.46
C HIS A 115 12.78 -13.57 10.48
N ARG A 116 13.70 -12.78 11.03
CA ARG A 116 13.59 -11.32 11.06
C ARG A 116 14.66 -10.71 10.17
N ARG A 117 14.29 -9.68 9.44
CA ARG A 117 15.17 -8.86 8.63
C ARG A 117 15.15 -7.44 9.18
N PRO A 118 16.18 -6.62 8.93
CA PRO A 118 16.04 -5.18 9.15
C PRO A 118 14.84 -4.66 8.36
N HIS A 119 14.04 -3.80 8.96
CA HIS A 119 12.94 -3.13 8.26
C HIS A 119 13.49 -2.29 7.11
N LEU A 120 12.76 -2.26 5.99
CA LEU A 120 13.04 -1.32 4.92
C LEU A 120 12.75 0.10 5.45
N ALA A 121 13.78 0.92 5.55
CA ALA A 121 13.67 2.32 5.95
C ALA A 121 14.06 3.21 4.77
N PRO A 122 13.21 4.16 4.36
CA PRO A 122 13.55 5.14 3.35
C PRO A 122 14.75 6.00 3.74
N ASP A 123 15.53 6.44 2.76
CA ASP A 123 16.66 7.37 2.94
C ASP A 123 16.28 8.83 2.67
N ASP A 124 15.00 9.09 2.39
CA ASP A 124 14.48 10.40 2.06
C ASP A 124 14.53 11.35 3.26
N PRO A 125 14.95 12.60 3.08
CA PRO A 125 15.16 13.55 4.19
C PRO A 125 13.93 13.81 5.05
N GLY A 126 12.73 13.74 4.47
CA GLY A 126 11.46 13.88 5.16
C GLY A 126 11.04 12.65 5.96
N TYR A 127 11.79 11.54 5.85
CA TYR A 127 11.57 10.31 6.62
C TYR A 127 12.68 10.10 7.67
N PRO A 128 12.87 11.00 8.65
CA PRO A 128 13.87 10.79 9.68
C PRO A 128 13.38 9.78 10.72
N ALA A 129 14.23 8.82 11.04
CA ALA A 129 14.00 7.95 12.17
C ALA A 129 13.95 8.77 13.46
N GLY A 130 12.79 8.81 14.12
CA GLY A 130 12.65 9.38 15.47
C GLY A 130 12.34 10.87 15.57
N SER A 131 12.14 11.60 14.47
CA SER A 131 11.76 13.01 14.52
C SER A 131 10.24 13.20 14.60
N SER A 132 9.78 14.11 15.48
CA SER A 132 8.37 14.52 15.59
C SER A 132 7.88 15.27 14.34
N ASN A 133 8.79 15.76 13.52
CA ASN A 133 8.51 16.54 12.31
C ASN A 133 8.60 15.68 11.02
N GLY A 134 8.98 14.40 11.12
CA GLY A 134 9.04 13.50 9.98
C GLY A 134 7.69 12.81 9.70
N GLN A 135 7.70 11.87 8.77
CA GLN A 135 6.53 11.09 8.38
C GLN A 135 6.13 10.07 9.48
N TRP A 136 5.77 10.58 10.66
CA TRP A 136 5.39 9.78 11.84
C TRP A 136 4.27 8.77 11.53
N TYR A 137 3.35 9.12 10.66
CA TYR A 137 2.19 8.33 10.28
C TYR A 137 2.53 7.04 9.52
N LEU A 138 3.76 6.88 9.06
CA LEU A 138 4.21 5.67 8.36
C LEU A 138 4.71 4.58 9.30
N ARG A 139 4.92 4.87 10.59
CA ARG A 139 5.49 3.93 11.56
C ARG A 139 4.46 3.53 12.60
N PHE A 140 4.58 2.29 13.07
CA PHE A 140 3.80 1.87 14.23
C PHE A 140 4.22 2.62 15.48
N ASP A 141 3.25 3.21 16.15
CA ASP A 141 3.42 3.82 17.47
C ASP A 141 2.17 3.53 18.32
N PRO A 142 2.29 2.78 19.43
CA PRO A 142 1.16 2.49 20.31
C PRO A 142 0.50 3.75 20.89
N ALA A 143 1.24 4.84 21.00
CA ALA A 143 0.71 6.13 21.47
C ALA A 143 -0.06 6.89 20.36
N THR A 144 0.09 6.47 19.10
CA THR A 144 -0.53 7.10 17.93
C THR A 144 -1.26 6.05 17.09
N PRO A 145 -2.44 5.58 17.54
CA PRO A 145 -3.15 4.46 16.90
C PRO A 145 -3.65 4.78 15.48
N SER A 146 -3.60 6.04 15.05
CA SER A 146 -3.91 6.49 13.68
C SER A 146 -2.75 6.33 12.69
N ALA A 147 -1.57 5.91 13.13
CA ALA A 147 -0.45 5.64 12.25
C ALA A 147 -0.71 4.36 11.41
N THR A 148 -0.21 4.36 10.17
CA THR A 148 -0.54 3.31 9.19
C THR A 148 0.29 2.04 9.33
N ASP A 149 1.42 2.08 10.05
CA ASP A 149 2.42 1.00 10.13
C ASP A 149 2.93 0.53 8.74
N ALA A 150 3.09 1.48 7.83
CA ALA A 150 3.58 1.20 6.48
C ALA A 150 4.96 0.53 6.47
N VAL A 151 5.81 0.84 7.44
CA VAL A 151 7.16 0.24 7.59
C VAL A 151 7.08 -1.27 7.70
N SER A 152 6.16 -1.78 8.50
CA SER A 152 5.94 -3.24 8.59
C SER A 152 5.34 -3.82 7.31
N ALA A 153 4.50 -3.05 6.60
CA ALA A 153 3.94 -3.47 5.32
C ALA A 153 5.01 -3.53 4.22
N TRP A 154 5.98 -2.63 4.22
CA TRP A 154 7.07 -2.61 3.23
C TRP A 154 8.01 -3.82 3.34
N ASP A 155 8.08 -4.48 4.48
CA ASP A 155 8.79 -5.77 4.61
C ASP A 155 8.10 -6.90 3.82
N VAL A 156 6.82 -6.72 3.46
CA VAL A 156 6.03 -7.66 2.67
C VAL A 156 5.94 -7.21 1.22
N THR A 157 5.63 -5.94 1.00
CA THR A 157 5.53 -5.34 -0.33
C THR A 157 5.70 -3.83 -0.26
N THR A 158 6.40 -3.27 -1.23
CA THR A 158 6.54 -1.82 -1.43
C THR A 158 5.54 -1.27 -2.44
N GLY A 159 4.54 -2.05 -2.81
CA GLY A 159 3.54 -1.76 -3.82
C GLY A 159 3.70 -2.63 -5.06
N GLY A 160 2.94 -2.35 -6.10
CA GLY A 160 2.95 -3.10 -7.36
C GLY A 160 3.09 -2.17 -8.56
N SER A 161 4.06 -2.42 -9.43
CA SER A 161 4.29 -1.64 -10.66
C SER A 161 3.12 -1.66 -11.64
N GLY A 162 2.21 -2.63 -11.52
CA GLY A 162 0.96 -2.71 -12.31
C GLY A 162 -0.23 -1.98 -11.67
N VAL A 163 -0.04 -1.31 -10.53
CA VAL A 163 -1.12 -0.58 -9.85
C VAL A 163 -1.07 0.89 -10.25
N ILE A 164 -2.20 1.38 -10.77
CA ILE A 164 -2.42 2.80 -11.06
C ILE A 164 -3.40 3.34 -10.03
N ILE A 165 -3.03 4.44 -9.39
CA ILE A 165 -3.84 5.18 -8.41
C ILE A 165 -4.19 6.52 -9.02
N ALA A 166 -5.47 6.74 -9.31
CA ALA A 166 -5.95 8.06 -9.72
C ALA A 166 -6.10 8.97 -8.51
N VAL A 167 -5.61 10.19 -8.62
CA VAL A 167 -5.77 11.24 -7.61
C VAL A 167 -6.64 12.33 -8.22
N LEU A 168 -7.91 12.37 -7.80
CA LEU A 168 -8.88 13.36 -8.21
C LEU A 168 -8.80 14.54 -7.23
N ASP A 169 -8.17 15.63 -7.68
CA ASP A 169 -7.79 16.73 -6.77
C ASP A 169 -7.57 18.06 -7.54
N THR A 170 -6.77 18.99 -7.00
CA THR A 170 -6.43 20.28 -7.65
C THR A 170 -5.50 20.16 -8.86
N GLY A 171 -5.15 18.95 -9.25
CA GLY A 171 -4.07 18.69 -10.22
C GLY A 171 -2.75 18.39 -9.52
N VAL A 172 -1.65 18.41 -10.26
CA VAL A 172 -0.32 18.07 -9.72
C VAL A 172 0.76 18.95 -10.37
N ARG A 173 1.83 19.21 -9.62
CA ARG A 173 3.05 19.84 -10.16
C ARG A 173 3.94 18.78 -10.78
N TYR A 174 3.91 18.65 -12.09
CA TYR A 174 4.74 17.70 -12.84
C TYR A 174 6.24 17.99 -12.75
N ASP A 175 6.61 19.24 -12.48
CA ASP A 175 7.97 19.69 -12.25
C ASP A 175 8.47 19.44 -10.81
N HIS A 176 7.64 18.84 -9.94
CA HIS A 176 8.06 18.54 -8.57
C HIS A 176 9.13 17.44 -8.57
N PRO A 177 10.33 17.68 -8.02
CA PRO A 177 11.50 16.79 -8.16
C PRO A 177 11.28 15.41 -7.52
N ASP A 178 10.37 15.30 -6.57
CA ASP A 178 10.06 14.05 -5.84
C ASP A 178 8.91 13.26 -6.47
N LEU A 179 8.28 13.76 -7.52
CA LEU A 179 7.20 13.12 -8.27
C LEU A 179 7.64 12.83 -9.72
N GLY A 180 7.67 13.85 -10.57
CA GLY A 180 8.11 13.79 -11.96
C GLY A 180 7.28 12.90 -12.88
N LEU A 181 7.42 13.10 -14.19
CA LEU A 181 6.76 12.28 -15.20
C LEU A 181 7.31 10.84 -15.24
N ALA A 182 6.46 9.88 -15.48
CA ALA A 182 6.82 8.47 -15.62
C ALA A 182 7.86 8.23 -16.75
N GLY A 183 7.74 8.97 -17.85
CA GLY A 183 8.70 8.91 -18.97
C GLY A 183 10.11 9.35 -18.60
N ASP A 184 10.26 10.17 -17.58
CA ASP A 184 11.52 10.71 -17.09
C ASP A 184 11.99 10.02 -15.78
N GLY A 185 11.44 8.85 -15.50
CA GLY A 185 11.76 8.07 -14.30
C GLY A 185 11.03 8.54 -13.05
N GLY A 186 10.02 9.38 -13.20
CA GLY A 186 9.11 9.81 -12.13
C GLY A 186 7.94 8.84 -11.90
N ARG A 187 6.89 9.35 -11.24
CA ARG A 187 5.75 8.55 -10.78
C ARG A 187 4.43 8.94 -11.44
N LEU A 188 4.36 10.08 -12.13
CA LEU A 188 3.15 10.65 -12.67
C LEU A 188 2.91 10.19 -14.11
N LEU A 189 1.75 9.62 -14.35
CA LEU A 189 1.24 9.34 -15.70
C LEU A 189 0.65 10.61 -16.31
N PRO A 190 0.55 10.71 -17.64
CA PRO A 190 -0.31 11.71 -18.29
C PRO A 190 -1.74 11.54 -17.79
N GLY A 191 -2.33 12.61 -17.29
CA GLY A 191 -3.67 12.63 -16.74
C GLY A 191 -4.63 13.48 -17.60
N TYR A 192 -5.64 14.05 -16.94
CA TYR A 192 -6.65 14.87 -17.62
C TYR A 192 -7.24 15.91 -16.67
N ASP A 193 -7.61 17.09 -17.20
CA ASP A 193 -8.30 18.14 -16.48
C ASP A 193 -9.81 18.08 -16.76
N PHE A 194 -10.60 17.96 -15.69
CA PHE A 194 -12.06 17.98 -15.72
C PHE A 194 -12.66 19.26 -15.11
N VAL A 195 -11.90 20.30 -14.85
CA VAL A 195 -12.46 21.58 -14.37
C VAL A 195 -13.09 22.31 -15.53
N GLY A 196 -14.40 22.12 -15.72
CA GLY A 196 -15.14 22.62 -16.89
C GLY A 196 -15.42 24.12 -16.88
N ASP A 197 -15.46 24.77 -15.71
CA ASP A 197 -15.74 26.20 -15.60
C ASP A 197 -14.44 27.03 -15.63
N SER A 198 -14.16 27.65 -16.78
CA SER A 198 -12.97 28.48 -16.96
C SER A 198 -12.83 29.66 -16.00
N ARG A 199 -13.89 30.02 -15.27
CA ARG A 199 -13.81 31.06 -14.23
C ARG A 199 -13.09 30.56 -12.98
N ILE A 200 -13.16 29.25 -12.70
CA ILE A 200 -12.52 28.63 -11.53
C ILE A 200 -11.30 27.80 -11.89
N SER A 201 -11.11 27.41 -13.15
CA SER A 201 -9.99 26.55 -13.57
C SER A 201 -8.62 27.21 -13.32
N ASN A 202 -8.51 28.52 -13.50
CA ASN A 202 -7.26 29.30 -13.30
C ASN A 202 -6.12 29.01 -14.30
N ASP A 203 -6.39 28.23 -15.34
CA ASP A 203 -5.52 27.98 -16.50
C ASP A 203 -6.02 28.66 -17.76
N GLY A 204 -7.31 29.02 -17.80
CA GLY A 204 -7.92 29.82 -18.84
C GLY A 204 -8.84 29.06 -19.79
N ASP A 205 -9.00 27.77 -19.61
CA ASP A 205 -9.89 26.91 -20.40
C ASP A 205 -10.72 25.94 -19.56
N GLY A 206 -11.24 24.89 -20.18
CA GLY A 206 -12.06 23.86 -19.57
C GLY A 206 -11.38 22.50 -19.64
N TRP A 207 -12.13 21.45 -19.90
CA TRP A 207 -11.62 20.09 -19.98
C TRP A 207 -10.53 19.94 -21.04
N ASP A 208 -9.35 19.45 -20.61
CA ASP A 208 -8.22 19.23 -21.50
C ASP A 208 -7.21 18.15 -21.01
N LEU A 209 -6.08 18.02 -21.73
CA LEU A 209 -5.06 17.01 -21.47
C LEU A 209 -3.99 17.45 -20.44
N ASP A 210 -4.11 18.63 -19.86
CA ASP A 210 -3.12 19.18 -18.92
C ASP A 210 -3.64 19.26 -17.49
N PRO A 211 -3.52 18.21 -16.67
CA PRO A 211 -3.92 18.23 -15.28
C PRO A 211 -2.89 18.88 -14.34
N THR A 212 -2.04 19.74 -14.88
CA THR A 212 -1.07 20.53 -14.08
C THR A 212 -1.85 21.46 -13.14
N ASP A 213 -1.47 21.47 -11.86
CA ASP A 213 -2.01 22.41 -10.89
C ASP A 213 -1.49 23.82 -11.15
N PRO A 214 -2.30 24.77 -11.65
CA PRO A 214 -1.89 26.15 -11.88
C PRO A 214 -1.89 26.97 -10.59
N GLY A 215 -2.42 26.40 -9.51
CA GLY A 215 -2.71 27.05 -8.23
C GLY A 215 -4.19 27.37 -8.10
N ASP A 216 -4.68 27.28 -6.87
CA ASP A 216 -6.08 27.45 -6.50
C ASP A 216 -6.31 28.69 -5.61
N TRP A 217 -5.37 29.68 -5.62
CA TRP A 217 -5.45 30.89 -4.80
C TRP A 217 -6.69 31.73 -5.13
N VAL A 218 -7.24 32.37 -4.11
CA VAL A 218 -8.33 33.32 -4.24
C VAL A 218 -7.92 34.64 -3.61
N THR A 219 -8.03 35.73 -4.36
CA THR A 219 -7.67 37.08 -3.87
C THR A 219 -8.82 37.73 -3.13
N SER A 220 -8.53 38.71 -2.26
CA SER A 220 -9.57 39.50 -1.56
C SER A 220 -10.48 40.27 -2.51
N SER A 221 -10.03 40.58 -3.72
CA SER A 221 -10.85 41.24 -4.75
C SER A 221 -11.77 40.29 -5.50
N GLU A 222 -11.45 38.99 -5.52
CA GLU A 222 -12.27 37.94 -6.14
C GLU A 222 -13.42 37.53 -5.22
N VAL A 223 -13.19 37.40 -3.91
CA VAL A 223 -14.27 37.02 -2.94
C VAL A 223 -15.42 38.04 -2.88
N ALA A 224 -15.24 39.23 -3.41
CA ALA A 224 -16.30 40.20 -3.56
C ALA A 224 -17.19 39.97 -4.79
N LYS A 225 -16.92 38.96 -5.62
CA LYS A 225 -17.55 38.72 -6.93
C LYS A 225 -17.93 37.27 -7.11
N LEU A 226 -19.00 37.01 -7.86
CA LEU A 226 -19.33 35.66 -8.31
C LEU A 226 -18.27 35.14 -9.29
N PRO A 227 -17.89 33.85 -9.22
CA PRO A 227 -18.48 32.80 -8.37
C PRO A 227 -17.83 32.66 -6.99
N PHE A 228 -16.96 33.57 -6.55
CA PHE A 228 -16.11 33.40 -5.35
C PHE A 228 -16.70 34.03 -4.06
N SER A 229 -17.96 34.48 -4.08
CA SER A 229 -18.57 35.18 -2.92
C SER A 229 -18.63 34.34 -1.64
N ASP A 230 -18.69 33.03 -1.78
CA ASP A 230 -18.79 32.07 -0.67
C ASP A 230 -17.40 31.50 -0.26
N CYS A 231 -16.35 32.00 -0.88
CA CYS A 231 -14.98 31.58 -0.62
C CYS A 231 -14.25 32.51 0.33
N SER A 232 -13.12 32.06 0.82
CA SER A 232 -12.17 32.90 1.56
C SER A 232 -10.95 33.20 0.70
N ALA A 233 -10.38 34.39 0.85
CA ALA A 233 -9.10 34.70 0.23
C ALA A 233 -8.01 33.80 0.85
N ALA A 234 -7.25 33.13 -0.01
CA ALA A 234 -6.19 32.20 0.40
C ALA A 234 -5.13 32.08 -0.69
N ASP A 235 -3.93 31.71 -0.29
CA ASP A 235 -2.87 31.29 -1.19
C ASP A 235 -3.15 29.90 -1.75
N SER A 236 -2.43 29.49 -2.81
CA SER A 236 -2.55 28.16 -3.41
C SER A 236 -2.25 27.06 -2.41
N SER A 237 -3.14 26.10 -2.37
CA SER A 237 -3.04 24.94 -1.46
C SER A 237 -2.04 23.89 -1.95
N TRP A 238 -1.87 23.74 -3.27
CA TRP A 238 -1.11 22.66 -3.90
C TRP A 238 -1.54 21.28 -3.38
N HIS A 239 -2.84 21.14 -3.11
CA HIS A 239 -3.38 20.01 -2.36
C HIS A 239 -3.16 18.69 -3.10
N GLY A 240 -3.47 18.60 -4.39
CA GLY A 240 -3.28 17.39 -5.18
C GLY A 240 -1.82 16.96 -5.29
N THR A 241 -0.87 17.91 -5.34
CA THR A 241 0.57 17.61 -5.29
C THR A 241 0.96 17.00 -3.96
N ARG A 242 0.46 17.51 -2.83
CA ARG A 242 0.71 16.97 -1.49
C ARG A 242 0.13 15.59 -1.32
N VAL A 243 -1.11 15.38 -1.74
CA VAL A 243 -1.79 14.07 -1.71
C VAL A 243 -1.02 13.05 -2.57
N SER A 244 -0.63 13.43 -3.78
CA SER A 244 0.19 12.58 -4.66
C SER A 244 1.54 12.23 -4.02
N GLY A 245 2.17 13.16 -3.32
CA GLY A 245 3.42 12.93 -2.58
C GLY A 245 3.26 11.90 -1.46
N ILE A 246 2.20 11.99 -0.67
CA ILE A 246 1.90 11.00 0.39
C ILE A 246 1.66 9.60 -0.21
N ILE A 247 0.93 9.53 -1.32
CA ILE A 247 0.60 8.26 -1.97
C ILE A 247 1.84 7.63 -2.59
N GLY A 248 2.65 8.39 -3.31
CA GLY A 248 3.69 7.80 -4.13
C GLY A 248 4.82 8.74 -4.55
N ALA A 249 5.34 9.59 -3.66
CA ALA A 249 6.62 10.24 -3.88
C ALA A 249 7.71 9.20 -4.17
N ARG A 250 8.74 9.60 -4.91
CA ARG A 250 9.86 8.72 -5.24
C ARG A 250 10.66 8.41 -3.99
N THR A 251 10.50 7.21 -3.50
CA THR A 251 11.19 6.75 -2.29
C THR A 251 12.61 6.29 -2.58
N ASN A 252 13.54 6.53 -1.66
CA ASN A 252 14.97 6.24 -1.77
C ASN A 252 15.66 7.01 -2.91
N ASN A 253 15.35 8.29 -3.04
CA ASN A 253 15.98 9.18 -4.01
C ASN A 253 16.76 10.33 -3.33
N ALA A 254 16.85 10.33 -2.00
CA ALA A 254 17.47 11.33 -1.15
C ALA A 254 16.86 12.75 -1.29
N ILE A 255 15.59 12.84 -1.72
CA ILE A 255 14.83 14.08 -1.90
C ILE A 255 13.49 13.95 -1.19
N GLY A 256 12.99 15.03 -0.57
CA GLY A 256 11.61 15.15 -0.10
C GLY A 256 11.19 14.07 0.89
N VAL A 257 10.20 13.25 0.53
CA VAL A 257 9.47 12.33 1.42
C VAL A 257 9.34 10.93 0.82
N ALA A 258 9.13 9.94 1.66
CA ALA A 258 8.78 8.59 1.19
C ALA A 258 7.30 8.51 0.82
N GLY A 259 7.00 7.98 -0.37
CA GLY A 259 5.64 7.60 -0.74
C GLY A 259 5.20 6.32 -0.02
N LEU A 260 3.90 6.18 0.23
CA LEU A 260 3.33 4.95 0.79
C LEU A 260 3.52 3.76 -0.17
N ASN A 261 3.34 4.01 -1.46
CA ASN A 261 3.54 3.05 -2.55
C ASN A 261 4.79 3.44 -3.36
N TRP A 262 5.84 2.62 -3.33
CA TRP A 262 7.13 2.92 -3.96
C TRP A 262 7.19 2.59 -5.46
N THR A 263 6.29 1.76 -5.97
CA THR A 263 6.41 1.18 -7.31
C THR A 263 5.20 1.37 -8.23
N GLY A 264 4.01 1.68 -7.70
CA GLY A 264 2.81 1.95 -8.49
C GLY A 264 2.83 3.33 -9.17
N TRP A 265 1.89 3.61 -10.02
CA TRP A 265 1.79 4.84 -10.78
C TRP A 265 0.71 5.75 -10.22
N ILE A 266 0.87 7.05 -10.36
CA ILE A 266 -0.14 8.05 -10.05
C ILE A 266 -0.70 8.57 -11.37
N LEU A 267 -2.02 8.54 -11.49
CA LEU A 267 -2.77 9.18 -12.57
C LEU A 267 -3.39 10.48 -12.01
N PRO A 268 -2.81 11.64 -12.27
CA PRO A 268 -3.41 12.91 -11.86
C PRO A 268 -4.67 13.20 -12.67
N VAL A 269 -5.75 13.53 -11.96
CA VAL A 269 -7.01 13.95 -12.58
C VAL A 269 -7.46 15.21 -11.88
N ARG A 270 -7.40 16.33 -12.56
CA ARG A 270 -7.77 17.59 -11.97
C ARG A 270 -9.28 17.77 -11.98
N VAL A 271 -9.86 18.02 -10.84
CA VAL A 271 -11.32 18.22 -10.65
C VAL A 271 -11.65 19.43 -9.78
N LEU A 272 -10.63 20.02 -9.13
CA LEU A 272 -10.75 21.17 -8.26
C LEU A 272 -9.95 22.34 -8.82
N GLY A 273 -10.60 23.47 -8.96
CA GLY A 273 -10.01 24.76 -9.25
C GLY A 273 -10.08 25.69 -8.05
N LYS A 274 -10.11 26.99 -8.30
CA LYS A 274 -10.33 28.00 -7.26
C LYS A 274 -11.65 27.72 -6.54
N CYS A 275 -11.61 27.62 -5.22
CA CYS A 275 -12.80 27.44 -4.40
C CYS A 275 -13.50 26.09 -4.55
N GLY A 276 -12.85 25.07 -5.09
CA GLY A 276 -13.40 23.72 -5.26
C GLY A 276 -13.76 23.35 -6.70
N GLY A 277 -14.68 22.41 -6.88
CA GLY A 277 -15.11 21.89 -8.16
C GLY A 277 -16.58 21.47 -8.13
N TYR A 278 -17.11 21.10 -9.28
CA TYR A 278 -18.50 20.67 -9.41
C TYR A 278 -18.63 19.14 -9.38
N ASP A 279 -19.66 18.64 -8.73
CA ASP A 279 -19.96 17.20 -8.66
C ASP A 279 -20.10 16.54 -10.04
N SER A 280 -20.58 17.27 -11.04
CA SER A 280 -20.69 16.78 -12.43
C SER A 280 -19.30 16.47 -13.03
N ASP A 281 -18.32 17.36 -12.82
CA ASP A 281 -16.95 17.19 -13.28
C ASP A 281 -16.26 16.07 -12.53
N ILE A 282 -16.47 16.01 -11.21
CA ILE A 282 -15.94 14.94 -10.35
C ILE A 282 -16.50 13.57 -10.78
N ALA A 283 -17.80 13.49 -11.05
CA ALA A 283 -18.45 12.26 -11.50
C ALA A 283 -17.91 11.79 -12.87
N ALA A 284 -17.75 12.71 -13.83
CA ALA A 284 -17.14 12.44 -15.12
C ALA A 284 -15.69 11.93 -14.96
N ALA A 285 -14.91 12.60 -14.14
CA ALA A 285 -13.53 12.23 -13.80
C ALA A 285 -13.42 10.84 -13.17
N MET A 286 -14.34 10.48 -12.26
CA MET A 286 -14.38 9.15 -11.66
C MET A 286 -14.61 8.05 -12.69
N LEU A 287 -15.57 8.25 -13.60
CA LEU A 287 -15.85 7.30 -14.69
C LEU A 287 -14.62 7.16 -15.60
N TRP A 288 -14.05 8.27 -16.04
CA TRP A 288 -12.88 8.28 -16.90
C TRP A 288 -11.66 7.61 -16.22
N ALA A 289 -11.40 7.95 -14.97
CA ALA A 289 -10.30 7.35 -14.20
C ALA A 289 -10.45 5.82 -14.08
N GLY A 290 -11.69 5.33 -13.97
CA GLY A 290 -12.02 3.91 -13.94
C GLY A 290 -11.97 3.21 -15.31
N GLY A 291 -11.70 3.95 -16.39
CA GLY A 291 -11.62 3.41 -17.76
C GLY A 291 -12.96 3.34 -18.48
N ILE A 292 -13.94 4.10 -18.05
CA ILE A 292 -15.22 4.26 -18.73
C ILE A 292 -15.13 5.51 -19.61
N ASP A 293 -15.50 5.39 -20.89
CA ASP A 293 -15.50 6.52 -21.81
C ASP A 293 -16.51 7.59 -21.37
N VAL A 294 -16.07 8.83 -21.45
CA VAL A 294 -16.86 10.03 -21.12
C VAL A 294 -16.93 10.93 -22.34
N ASP A 295 -18.14 11.34 -22.72
CA ASP A 295 -18.36 12.26 -23.85
C ASP A 295 -17.62 13.58 -23.60
N GLY A 296 -16.83 14.00 -24.58
CA GLY A 296 -16.02 15.22 -24.50
C GLY A 296 -14.60 15.01 -23.97
N ALA A 297 -14.26 13.84 -23.47
CA ALA A 297 -12.89 13.46 -23.07
C ALA A 297 -12.36 12.31 -23.93
N PRO A 298 -11.05 12.21 -24.19
CA PRO A 298 -10.46 11.05 -24.85
C PRO A 298 -10.52 9.81 -23.95
N SER A 299 -10.50 8.61 -24.54
CA SER A 299 -10.41 7.37 -23.76
C SER A 299 -9.16 7.37 -22.88
N ASN A 300 -9.30 6.92 -21.64
CA ASN A 300 -8.18 6.83 -20.68
C ASN A 300 -7.27 5.63 -21.01
N PRO A 301 -6.01 5.85 -21.38
CA PRO A 301 -5.07 4.75 -21.64
C PRO A 301 -4.52 4.09 -20.37
N TYR A 302 -4.81 4.64 -19.18
CA TYR A 302 -4.29 4.23 -17.88
C TYR A 302 -5.39 4.01 -16.84
N PRO A 303 -6.33 3.06 -17.04
CA PRO A 303 -7.42 2.84 -16.09
C PRO A 303 -6.90 2.52 -14.70
N ALA A 304 -7.37 3.27 -13.71
CA ALA A 304 -6.92 3.14 -12.32
C ALA A 304 -7.57 1.94 -11.62
N ARG A 305 -6.82 1.34 -10.71
CA ARG A 305 -7.32 0.30 -9.79
C ARG A 305 -7.81 0.87 -8.47
N VAL A 306 -7.35 2.05 -8.13
CA VAL A 306 -7.70 2.79 -6.92
C VAL A 306 -7.96 4.24 -7.32
N ILE A 307 -9.00 4.83 -6.79
CA ILE A 307 -9.31 6.25 -6.96
C ILE A 307 -9.27 6.89 -5.56
N ASN A 308 -8.43 7.91 -5.41
CA ASN A 308 -8.36 8.73 -4.21
C ASN A 308 -9.13 10.03 -4.44
N LEU A 309 -10.02 10.34 -3.51
CA LEU A 309 -10.82 11.56 -3.46
C LEU A 309 -10.60 12.18 -2.06
N SER A 310 -9.62 13.08 -1.96
CA SER A 310 -9.35 13.84 -0.72
C SER A 310 -10.14 15.14 -0.70
N LEU A 311 -11.43 15.05 -1.01
CA LEU A 311 -12.35 16.17 -1.16
C LEU A 311 -13.71 15.84 -0.55
N GLY A 312 -14.53 16.86 -0.31
CA GLY A 312 -15.89 16.72 0.17
C GLY A 312 -16.57 18.08 0.26
N GLY A 313 -17.89 18.07 0.44
CA GLY A 313 -18.73 19.26 0.64
C GLY A 313 -19.71 19.04 1.79
N GLY A 314 -20.25 20.12 2.34
CA GLY A 314 -21.37 20.05 3.28
C GLY A 314 -22.69 19.88 2.51
N ASP A 315 -23.58 19.06 3.05
CA ASP A 315 -24.99 19.05 2.63
C ASP A 315 -25.61 20.40 2.99
N THR A 316 -26.17 21.10 2.02
CA THR A 316 -26.92 22.35 2.22
C THR A 316 -28.35 22.07 2.59
#